data_c11d85acc55e76e5d5cbdd4b441f59f2
#
_entry.id   c11d85acc55e76e5d5cbdd4b441f59f2
#
_cell.length_a   1.000
_cell.length_b   1.000
_cell.length_c   1.000
_cell.angle_alpha   90.00
_cell.angle_beta   90.00
_cell.angle_gamma   90.00
#
_symmetry.space_group_name_H-M   'P 1'
#
loop_
_entity.id
_entity.type
_entity.pdbx_description
1 polymer ?
#
loop_
_entity_poly.entity_id
_entity_poly.type
_entity_poly.pdbx_seq_one_letter_code
_entity_poly.pdbx_strand_id
1 'polypeptide(L)'
;SDLVGLLTSEDSATRQHHMSVRSILIHVTEVPMLGTLVRLYRGIQELRNQVIEDWTVNSRDWTMPGFRAIAVHRLGTWLANRRSGVVKSGLLAVYRVLYRYVRNHYGIEIPLTVTIGRRLWLVHQHGIVFHWKAEIGDDCLIRHGATIGAGYGGQKTLHKGPKLGQRVEVGPGAVIFAGVKIGDDAVIGPNAVVMSDVPAGARVFAEAPRVIHLPTAHQAARKK
;
A
#
# COMPACT_ATOMS: atom_id res chain seq x y z
N SER A 1 -25.32 -8.72 -74.08
CA SER A 1 -24.24 -7.76 -74.35
C SER A 1 -24.49 -6.49 -73.55
N ASP A 2 -23.56 -6.16 -72.67
CA ASP A 2 -23.28 -4.83 -72.12
C ASP A 2 -24.20 -4.17 -71.16
N LEU A 3 -24.32 -4.79 -69.95
CA LEU A 3 -24.82 -4.08 -68.81
C LEU A 3 -24.15 -4.55 -67.49
N VAL A 4 -22.93 -5.11 -67.52
CA VAL A 4 -22.16 -5.58 -66.33
C VAL A 4 -20.93 -4.68 -66.11
N GLY A 5 -20.66 -3.66 -66.92
CA GLY A 5 -19.45 -2.83 -66.89
C GLY A 5 -19.56 -1.50 -66.08
N LEU A 6 -20.71 -1.19 -65.44
CA LEU A 6 -20.95 0.16 -64.88
C LEU A 6 -21.24 0.20 -63.39
N LEU A 7 -20.97 -0.90 -62.68
CA LEU A 7 -21.20 -0.97 -61.21
C LEU A 7 -19.93 -1.28 -60.39
N THR A 8 -18.73 -1.07 -60.95
CA THR A 8 -17.47 -1.33 -60.21
C THR A 8 -16.53 -0.13 -60.08
N SER A 9 -17.02 1.13 -60.27
CA SER A 9 -16.17 2.32 -60.13
C SER A 9 -16.55 3.30 -59.03
N GLU A 10 -17.46 2.93 -58.12
CA GLU A 10 -17.77 3.78 -56.97
C GLU A 10 -17.56 3.02 -55.66
N ASP A 11 -16.31 2.71 -55.30
CA ASP A 11 -16.04 2.28 -53.93
C ASP A 11 -14.57 2.46 -53.49
N SER A 12 -13.77 3.27 -54.21
CA SER A 12 -12.39 3.55 -53.76
C SER A 12 -12.22 4.87 -53.00
N ALA A 13 -13.24 5.74 -52.98
CA ALA A 13 -13.14 7.05 -52.34
C ALA A 13 -13.70 7.08 -50.90
N THR A 14 -14.46 6.05 -50.46
CA THR A 14 -15.11 6.04 -49.15
C THR A 14 -14.36 5.17 -48.13
N ARG A 15 -13.25 4.54 -48.47
CA ARG A 15 -12.40 3.76 -47.57
C ARG A 15 -11.30 4.55 -46.85
N GLN A 16 -11.22 5.83 -47.05
CA GLN A 16 -10.22 6.69 -46.42
C GLN A 16 -10.83 7.60 -45.38
N HIS A 17 -11.40 7.17 -44.30
CA HIS A 17 -11.55 7.97 -43.06
C HIS A 17 -12.22 7.24 -41.87
N HIS A 18 -11.96 5.95 -41.71
CA HIS A 18 -12.15 5.36 -40.38
C HIS A 18 -10.79 4.96 -39.80
N MET A 19 -9.97 5.97 -39.49
CA MET A 19 -8.86 5.72 -38.58
C MET A 19 -9.47 5.28 -37.25
N SER A 20 -9.26 4.01 -36.89
CA SER A 20 -9.69 3.48 -35.61
C SER A 20 -9.22 4.40 -34.47
N VAL A 21 -10.03 4.63 -33.46
CA VAL A 21 -9.65 5.37 -32.24
C VAL A 21 -8.32 4.86 -31.69
N ARG A 22 -8.00 3.58 -31.89
CA ARG A 22 -6.68 3.00 -31.60
C ARG A 22 -5.56 3.58 -32.44
N SER A 23 -5.78 3.80 -33.74
CA SER A 23 -4.76 4.37 -34.64
C SER A 23 -4.53 5.86 -34.37
N ILE A 24 -5.58 6.60 -34.02
CA ILE A 24 -5.46 7.99 -33.55
C ILE A 24 -4.69 8.05 -32.23
N LEU A 25 -4.96 7.15 -31.27
CA LEU A 25 -4.22 7.06 -30.01
C LEU A 25 -2.73 6.71 -30.23
N ILE A 26 -2.41 5.87 -31.21
CA ILE A 26 -1.02 5.51 -31.52
C ILE A 26 -0.29 6.71 -32.16
N HIS A 27 -0.91 7.44 -33.08
CA HIS A 27 -0.30 8.63 -33.68
C HIS A 27 -0.16 9.81 -32.68
N VAL A 28 -1.09 9.95 -31.75
CA VAL A 28 -1.05 10.96 -30.69
C VAL A 28 0.13 10.71 -29.73
N THR A 29 0.59 9.47 -29.57
CA THR A 29 1.75 9.16 -28.72
C THR A 29 3.11 9.44 -29.40
N GLU A 30 3.16 9.66 -30.71
CA GLU A 30 4.40 9.97 -31.44
C GLU A 30 4.83 11.44 -31.30
N VAL A 31 3.95 12.33 -30.83
CA VAL A 31 4.35 13.70 -30.44
C VAL A 31 4.91 13.66 -29.03
N PRO A 32 6.22 13.87 -28.81
CA PRO A 32 6.88 13.63 -27.49
C PRO A 32 6.23 14.37 -26.33
N MET A 33 5.74 15.58 -26.58
CA MET A 33 5.07 16.41 -25.57
C MET A 33 3.68 15.85 -25.23
N LEU A 34 2.91 15.44 -26.22
CA LEU A 34 1.55 14.91 -26.04
C LEU A 34 1.59 13.54 -25.33
N GLY A 35 2.54 12.68 -25.71
CA GLY A 35 2.77 11.41 -25.01
C GLY A 35 3.18 11.60 -23.53
N THR A 36 3.89 12.69 -23.22
CA THR A 36 4.23 13.03 -21.83
C THR A 36 2.99 13.49 -21.05
N LEU A 37 2.14 14.32 -21.63
CA LEU A 37 0.88 14.78 -21.01
C LEU A 37 -0.09 13.62 -20.76
N VAL A 38 -0.24 12.71 -21.72
CA VAL A 38 -1.06 11.49 -21.57
C VAL A 38 -0.56 10.61 -20.44
N ARG A 39 0.76 10.39 -20.34
CA ARG A 39 1.36 9.64 -19.21
C ARG A 39 1.15 10.34 -17.87
N LEU A 40 1.26 11.66 -17.85
CA LEU A 40 1.00 12.44 -16.63
C LEU A 40 -0.46 12.31 -16.22
N TYR A 41 -1.39 12.51 -17.12
CA TYR A 41 -2.83 12.40 -16.89
C TYR A 41 -3.20 11.00 -16.35
N ARG A 42 -2.76 9.94 -17.02
CA ARG A 42 -3.01 8.55 -16.57
C ARG A 42 -2.46 8.32 -15.16
N GLY A 43 -1.27 8.81 -14.87
CA GLY A 43 -0.69 8.66 -13.53
C GLY A 43 -1.41 9.46 -12.44
N ILE A 44 -2.01 10.61 -12.77
CA ILE A 44 -2.87 11.36 -11.85
C ILE A 44 -4.17 10.60 -11.60
N GLN A 45 -4.79 10.04 -12.64
CA GLN A 45 -6.01 9.23 -12.50
C GLN A 45 -5.76 7.98 -11.65
N GLU A 46 -4.62 7.30 -11.85
CA GLU A 46 -4.25 6.13 -11.04
C GLU A 46 -4.06 6.51 -9.56
N LEU A 47 -3.31 7.59 -9.27
CA LEU A 47 -3.17 8.11 -7.90
C LEU A 47 -4.54 8.44 -7.28
N ARG A 48 -5.39 9.15 -8.03
CA ARG A 48 -6.74 9.50 -7.59
C ARG A 48 -7.56 8.25 -7.25
N ASN A 49 -7.53 7.24 -8.11
CA ASN A 49 -8.28 6.00 -7.91
C ASN A 49 -7.80 5.26 -6.66
N GLN A 50 -6.48 5.11 -6.49
CA GLN A 50 -5.89 4.50 -5.30
C GLN A 50 -6.29 5.23 -4.02
N VAL A 51 -6.20 6.56 -4.02
CA VAL A 51 -6.59 7.38 -2.85
C VAL A 51 -8.08 7.26 -2.54
N ILE A 52 -8.96 7.20 -3.56
CA ILE A 52 -10.40 7.01 -3.37
C ILE A 52 -10.70 5.62 -2.80
N GLU A 53 -10.02 4.58 -3.27
CA GLU A 53 -10.18 3.23 -2.74
C GLU A 53 -9.73 3.15 -1.28
N ASP A 54 -8.56 3.70 -0.97
CA ASP A 54 -8.06 3.74 0.40
C ASP A 54 -8.99 4.57 1.31
N TRP A 55 -9.54 5.70 0.82
CA TRP A 55 -10.53 6.48 1.55
C TRP A 55 -11.81 5.69 1.83
N THR A 56 -12.26 4.90 0.84
CA THR A 56 -13.50 4.11 0.96
C THR A 56 -13.38 3.06 2.06
N VAL A 57 -12.26 2.33 2.13
CA VAL A 57 -12.04 1.31 3.16
C VAL A 57 -11.73 1.91 4.53
N ASN A 58 -11.19 3.14 4.59
CA ASN A 58 -10.96 3.89 5.82
C ASN A 58 -12.19 4.74 6.23
N SER A 59 -13.39 4.16 6.15
CA SER A 59 -14.67 4.71 6.65
C SER A 59 -15.14 5.97 5.92
N ARG A 60 -14.58 6.30 4.77
CA ARG A 60 -14.85 7.53 4.00
C ARG A 60 -14.65 8.81 4.83
N ASP A 61 -13.77 8.74 5.80
CA ASP A 61 -13.45 9.87 6.68
C ASP A 61 -12.01 10.35 6.42
N TRP A 62 -11.90 11.51 5.76
CA TRP A 62 -10.61 12.14 5.46
C TRP A 62 -9.87 12.63 6.72
N THR A 63 -10.53 12.69 7.89
CA THR A 63 -9.91 13.09 9.15
C THR A 63 -9.16 11.92 9.81
N MET A 64 -9.44 10.68 9.37
CA MET A 64 -8.80 9.48 9.92
C MET A 64 -7.30 9.50 9.71
N PRO A 65 -6.49 9.38 10.76
CA PRO A 65 -5.03 9.40 10.68
C PRO A 65 -4.46 8.29 9.79
N GLY A 66 -5.05 7.09 9.83
CA GLY A 66 -4.67 5.96 8.97
C GLY A 66 -4.80 6.30 7.49
N PHE A 67 -5.95 6.84 7.08
CA PHE A 67 -6.14 7.28 5.71
C PHE A 67 -5.14 8.37 5.30
N ARG A 68 -4.94 9.38 6.15
CA ARG A 68 -3.97 10.46 5.86
C ARG A 68 -2.56 9.93 5.67
N ALA A 69 -2.15 8.95 6.47
CA ALA A 69 -0.84 8.33 6.36
C ALA A 69 -0.67 7.61 5.01
N ILE A 70 -1.69 6.85 4.59
CA ILE A 70 -1.70 6.16 3.31
C ILE A 70 -1.70 7.16 2.16
N ALA A 71 -2.55 8.19 2.19
CA ALA A 71 -2.63 9.22 1.15
C ALA A 71 -1.28 9.95 0.96
N VAL A 72 -0.59 10.27 2.06
CA VAL A 72 0.77 10.86 2.00
C VAL A 72 1.76 9.88 1.38
N HIS A 73 1.70 8.60 1.72
CA HIS A 73 2.55 7.57 1.11
C HIS A 73 2.27 7.43 -0.40
N ARG A 74 0.99 7.37 -0.84
CA ARG A 74 0.59 7.31 -2.25
C ARG A 74 1.15 8.51 -3.04
N LEU A 75 1.01 9.72 -2.49
CA LEU A 75 1.58 10.93 -3.08
C LEU A 75 3.11 10.80 -3.22
N GLY A 76 3.79 10.36 -2.18
CA GLY A 76 5.24 10.20 -2.19
C GLY A 76 5.72 9.20 -3.23
N THR A 77 5.11 8.02 -3.31
CA THR A 77 5.46 6.98 -4.31
C THR A 77 5.16 7.44 -5.72
N TRP A 78 4.04 8.13 -5.93
CA TRP A 78 3.71 8.74 -7.22
C TRP A 78 4.76 9.76 -7.65
N LEU A 79 5.21 10.64 -6.74
CA LEU A 79 6.25 11.63 -6.99
C LEU A 79 7.61 10.98 -7.27
N ALA A 80 7.99 9.94 -6.52
CA ALA A 80 9.26 9.25 -6.69
C ALA A 80 9.42 8.71 -8.11
N ASN A 81 8.34 8.22 -8.71
CA ASN A 81 8.30 7.64 -10.05
C ASN A 81 8.23 8.68 -11.19
N ARG A 82 8.34 9.99 -10.91
CA ARG A 82 8.34 11.06 -11.92
C ARG A 82 9.74 11.46 -12.35
N ARG A 83 9.85 12.01 -13.56
CA ARG A 83 11.12 12.60 -14.05
C ARG A 83 11.57 13.72 -13.12
N SER A 84 12.88 13.89 -12.98
CA SER A 84 13.46 14.99 -12.19
C SER A 84 13.09 16.35 -12.79
N GLY A 85 13.02 17.38 -11.93
CA GLY A 85 12.71 18.75 -12.30
C GLY A 85 12.41 19.59 -11.06
N VAL A 86 12.43 20.90 -11.21
CA VAL A 86 12.20 21.86 -10.11
C VAL A 86 10.86 21.62 -9.42
N VAL A 87 9.80 21.39 -10.22
CA VAL A 87 8.45 21.12 -9.70
C VAL A 87 8.42 19.85 -8.83
N LYS A 88 9.05 18.77 -9.30
CA LYS A 88 9.18 17.53 -8.51
C LYS A 88 9.91 17.80 -7.19
N SER A 89 11.00 18.56 -7.23
CA SER A 89 11.80 18.86 -6.03
C SER A 89 10.98 19.63 -5.00
N GLY A 90 10.18 20.61 -5.43
CA GLY A 90 9.27 21.36 -4.56
C GLY A 90 8.18 20.46 -3.95
N LEU A 91 7.54 19.61 -4.76
CA LEU A 91 6.52 18.67 -4.28
C LEU A 91 7.09 17.62 -3.33
N LEU A 92 8.33 17.16 -3.55
CA LEU A 92 9.02 16.27 -2.60
C LEU A 92 9.33 16.97 -1.27
N ALA A 93 9.59 18.27 -1.27
CA ALA A 93 9.74 19.02 -0.02
C ALA A 93 8.42 19.05 0.76
N VAL A 94 7.30 19.31 0.09
CA VAL A 94 5.94 19.23 0.68
C VAL A 94 5.68 17.81 1.23
N TYR A 95 5.94 16.77 0.43
CA TYR A 95 5.82 15.38 0.89
C TYR A 95 6.63 15.12 2.17
N ARG A 96 7.88 15.58 2.25
CA ARG A 96 8.73 15.39 3.44
C ARG A 96 8.15 16.06 4.69
N VAL A 97 7.51 17.21 4.54
CA VAL A 97 6.82 17.90 5.65
C VAL A 97 5.61 17.09 6.10
N LEU A 98 4.75 16.67 5.15
CA LEU A 98 3.56 15.86 5.44
C LEU A 98 3.94 14.52 6.06
N TYR A 99 4.97 13.84 5.55
CA TYR A 99 5.46 12.58 6.11
C TYR A 99 5.94 12.75 7.55
N ARG A 100 6.73 13.80 7.85
CA ARG A 100 7.17 14.12 9.22
C ARG A 100 5.99 14.40 10.14
N TYR A 101 5.00 15.14 9.65
CA TYR A 101 3.78 15.40 10.41
C TYR A 101 3.06 14.10 10.76
N VAL A 102 2.77 13.25 9.78
CA VAL A 102 2.11 11.93 9.98
C VAL A 102 2.89 11.08 10.98
N ARG A 103 4.19 10.91 10.78
CA ARG A 103 5.04 10.12 11.65
C ARG A 103 5.04 10.64 13.10
N ASN A 104 5.20 11.95 13.28
CA ASN A 104 5.39 12.53 14.61
C ASN A 104 4.08 12.74 15.37
N HIS A 105 2.96 13.03 14.68
CA HIS A 105 1.67 13.29 15.32
C HIS A 105 0.78 12.06 15.39
N TYR A 106 0.82 11.20 14.36
CA TYR A 106 -0.04 10.01 14.35
C TYR A 106 0.70 8.75 14.79
N GLY A 107 2.04 8.80 14.92
CA GLY A 107 2.85 7.63 15.25
C GLY A 107 2.73 6.52 14.19
N ILE A 108 2.54 6.90 12.91
CA ILE A 108 2.44 5.98 11.79
C ILE A 108 3.66 6.20 10.89
N GLU A 109 4.55 5.23 10.83
CA GLU A 109 5.78 5.30 10.05
C GLU A 109 5.72 4.36 8.85
N ILE A 110 5.51 4.94 7.65
CA ILE A 110 5.48 4.22 6.37
C ILE A 110 6.57 4.80 5.48
N PRO A 111 7.78 4.21 5.46
CA PRO A 111 8.84 4.65 4.56
C PRO A 111 8.41 4.64 3.10
N LEU A 112 8.94 5.58 2.31
CA LEU A 112 8.60 5.73 0.89
C LEU A 112 8.84 4.46 0.06
N THR A 113 9.77 3.63 0.49
CA THR A 113 10.20 2.41 -0.18
C THR A 113 9.33 1.18 0.11
N VAL A 114 8.35 1.31 1.02
CA VAL A 114 7.38 0.25 1.29
C VAL A 114 6.47 0.08 0.08
N THR A 115 6.29 -1.16 -0.35
CA THR A 115 5.30 -1.49 -1.38
C THR A 115 3.97 -1.76 -0.72
N ILE A 116 2.93 -1.02 -1.09
CA ILE A 116 1.58 -1.17 -0.55
C ILE A 116 0.61 -1.41 -1.69
N GLY A 117 -0.10 -2.53 -1.62
CA GLY A 117 -1.20 -2.88 -2.49
C GLY A 117 -2.40 -1.92 -2.37
N ARG A 118 -3.52 -2.29 -2.89
CA ARG A 118 -4.74 -1.46 -2.92
C ARG A 118 -5.57 -1.69 -1.65
N ARG A 119 -6.38 -0.68 -1.27
CA ARG A 119 -7.38 -0.75 -0.19
C ARG A 119 -6.78 -1.17 1.17
N LEU A 120 -5.60 -0.60 1.50
CA LEU A 120 -5.04 -0.79 2.83
C LEU A 120 -5.91 -0.07 3.87
N TRP A 121 -6.28 -0.79 4.92
CA TRP A 121 -7.03 -0.23 6.04
C TRP A 121 -6.15 -0.16 7.28
N LEU A 122 -5.81 1.07 7.70
CA LEU A 122 -5.10 1.32 8.97
C LEU A 122 -6.12 1.72 10.04
N VAL A 123 -6.37 0.81 10.96
CA VAL A 123 -7.36 0.99 12.03
C VAL A 123 -6.69 1.55 13.27
N HIS A 124 -7.18 2.72 13.68
CA HIS A 124 -6.61 3.54 14.74
C HIS A 124 -5.23 4.11 14.39
N GLN A 125 -4.64 4.85 15.31
CA GLN A 125 -3.34 5.50 15.16
C GLN A 125 -2.37 5.02 16.23
N HIS A 126 -1.13 5.50 16.16
CA HIS A 126 -0.01 5.26 17.05
C HIS A 126 0.63 3.87 16.99
N GLY A 127 1.95 3.90 16.91
CA GLY A 127 2.79 2.73 16.99
C GLY A 127 2.74 1.80 15.77
N ILE A 128 2.24 2.27 14.60
CA ILE A 128 2.28 1.47 13.38
C ILE A 128 3.59 1.77 12.65
N VAL A 129 4.46 0.76 12.56
CA VAL A 129 5.79 0.91 11.98
C VAL A 129 6.02 -0.13 10.90
N PHE A 130 6.43 0.33 9.72
CA PHE A 130 6.77 -0.55 8.60
C PHE A 130 8.27 -0.54 8.34
N HIS A 131 8.81 -1.72 8.13
CA HIS A 131 10.18 -1.87 7.60
C HIS A 131 10.27 -1.29 6.19
N TRP A 132 11.36 -0.61 5.88
CA TRP A 132 11.55 0.09 4.61
C TRP A 132 11.51 -0.81 3.35
N LYS A 133 11.62 -2.12 3.49
CA LYS A 133 11.45 -3.13 2.44
C LYS A 133 10.21 -4.00 2.63
N ALA A 134 9.25 -3.59 3.44
CA ALA A 134 8.01 -4.34 3.60
C ALA A 134 7.19 -4.33 2.29
N GLU A 135 6.56 -5.44 1.99
CA GLU A 135 5.61 -5.59 0.89
C GLU A 135 4.26 -6.00 1.48
N ILE A 136 3.23 -5.21 1.21
CA ILE A 136 1.88 -5.41 1.72
C ILE A 136 0.96 -5.64 0.53
N GLY A 137 0.22 -6.73 0.52
CA GLY A 137 -0.74 -7.06 -0.51
C GLY A 137 -2.01 -6.20 -0.47
N ASP A 138 -2.95 -6.51 -1.35
CA ASP A 138 -4.24 -5.82 -1.44
C ASP A 138 -5.14 -6.19 -0.26
N ASP A 139 -6.07 -5.29 0.09
CA ASP A 139 -7.15 -5.52 1.07
C ASP A 139 -6.68 -5.88 2.48
N CYS A 140 -5.45 -5.51 2.83
CA CYS A 140 -4.93 -5.76 4.17
C CYS A 140 -5.50 -4.80 5.21
N LEU A 141 -5.64 -5.31 6.44
CA LEU A 141 -6.07 -4.55 7.61
C LEU A 141 -4.97 -4.59 8.67
N ILE A 142 -4.50 -3.42 9.13
CA ILE A 142 -3.45 -3.32 10.15
C ILE A 142 -3.91 -2.39 11.26
N ARG A 143 -3.83 -2.88 12.50
CA ARG A 143 -4.26 -2.13 13.68
C ARG A 143 -3.07 -1.46 14.38
N HIS A 144 -3.42 -0.54 15.28
CA HIS A 144 -2.45 0.23 16.08
C HIS A 144 -1.43 -0.64 16.80
N GLY A 145 -0.24 -0.10 17.05
CA GLY A 145 0.84 -0.80 17.76
C GLY A 145 1.52 -1.90 16.95
N ALA A 146 1.08 -2.15 15.70
CA ALA A 146 1.67 -3.20 14.88
C ALA A 146 3.05 -2.81 14.35
N THR A 147 4.03 -3.70 14.50
CA THR A 147 5.37 -3.55 13.92
C THR A 147 5.56 -4.54 12.79
N ILE A 148 5.68 -4.04 11.57
CA ILE A 148 5.84 -4.84 10.35
C ILE A 148 7.32 -4.81 9.94
N GLY A 149 8.09 -5.79 10.41
CA GLY A 149 9.49 -5.95 10.08
C GLY A 149 10.46 -5.62 11.21
N ALA A 150 10.11 -6.04 12.43
CA ALA A 150 11.05 -5.99 13.55
C ALA A 150 12.35 -6.72 13.17
N GLY A 151 13.49 -6.08 13.43
CA GLY A 151 14.81 -6.68 13.22
C GLY A 151 15.30 -7.36 14.49
N TYR A 152 15.81 -8.58 14.37
CA TYR A 152 16.57 -9.24 15.41
C TYR A 152 17.78 -9.93 14.78
N GLY A 153 18.97 -9.76 15.34
CA GLY A 153 20.11 -10.63 14.97
C GLY A 153 21.00 -10.16 13.83
N GLY A 154 21.25 -8.84 13.67
CA GLY A 154 22.37 -8.33 12.87
C GLY A 154 22.02 -7.96 11.43
N GLN A 155 23.02 -7.49 10.69
CA GLN A 155 22.87 -6.88 9.35
C GLN A 155 22.20 -7.79 8.29
N LYS A 156 22.28 -9.11 8.43
CA LYS A 156 21.73 -10.04 7.42
C LYS A 156 20.19 -10.03 7.35
N THR A 157 19.50 -9.74 8.43
CA THR A 157 18.03 -9.67 8.49
C THR A 157 17.50 -8.28 8.17
N LEU A 158 18.28 -7.22 8.39
CA LEU A 158 17.91 -5.84 8.10
C LEU A 158 17.64 -5.55 6.61
N HIS A 159 18.09 -6.43 5.71
CA HIS A 159 17.90 -6.24 4.27
C HIS A 159 16.70 -6.98 3.68
N LYS A 160 15.94 -7.73 4.49
CA LYS A 160 14.76 -8.48 4.04
C LYS A 160 13.52 -7.94 4.74
N GLY A 161 12.66 -7.22 3.99
CA GLY A 161 11.34 -6.83 4.50
C GLY A 161 10.41 -8.04 4.62
N PRO A 162 9.43 -8.01 5.52
CA PRO A 162 8.36 -9.00 5.54
C PRO A 162 7.47 -8.83 4.31
N LYS A 163 6.84 -9.90 3.88
CA LYS A 163 5.89 -9.92 2.78
C LYS A 163 4.55 -10.41 3.27
N LEU A 164 3.54 -9.56 3.21
CA LEU A 164 2.17 -9.89 3.51
C LEU A 164 1.40 -10.10 2.20
N GLY A 165 0.72 -11.21 2.09
CA GLY A 165 -0.20 -11.51 1.00
C GLY A 165 -1.42 -10.60 1.00
N GLN A 166 -2.45 -10.99 0.28
CA GLN A 166 -3.71 -10.25 0.19
C GLN A 166 -4.63 -10.59 1.38
N ARG A 167 -5.48 -9.64 1.77
CA ARG A 167 -6.51 -9.81 2.83
C ARG A 167 -5.95 -10.30 4.17
N VAL A 168 -4.69 -9.92 4.45
CA VAL A 168 -4.06 -10.23 5.73
C VAL A 168 -4.57 -9.26 6.80
N GLU A 169 -5.01 -9.81 7.93
CA GLU A 169 -5.36 -9.03 9.12
C GLU A 169 -4.25 -9.06 10.16
N VAL A 170 -3.83 -7.88 10.61
CA VAL A 170 -2.82 -7.73 11.66
C VAL A 170 -3.45 -7.06 12.87
N GLY A 171 -3.53 -7.80 13.96
CA GLY A 171 -4.10 -7.37 15.24
C GLY A 171 -3.26 -6.29 15.93
N PRO A 172 -3.87 -5.61 16.94
CA PRO A 172 -3.17 -4.57 17.67
C PRO A 172 -1.95 -5.13 18.43
N GLY A 173 -0.86 -4.37 18.41
CA GLY A 173 0.39 -4.76 19.09
C GLY A 173 1.12 -5.96 18.48
N ALA A 174 0.68 -6.50 17.36
CA ALA A 174 1.35 -7.62 16.72
C ALA A 174 2.73 -7.20 16.17
N VAL A 175 3.69 -8.13 16.26
CA VAL A 175 5.06 -7.92 15.79
C VAL A 175 5.40 -8.98 14.75
N ILE A 176 5.66 -8.55 13.52
CA ILE A 176 6.10 -9.42 12.42
C ILE A 176 7.57 -9.15 12.15
N PHE A 177 8.39 -10.19 12.18
CA PHE A 177 9.83 -10.05 11.98
C PHE A 177 10.20 -9.85 10.51
N ALA A 178 11.34 -9.23 10.28
CA ALA A 178 11.90 -9.02 8.95
C ALA A 178 12.17 -10.34 8.24
N GLY A 179 11.81 -10.39 6.95
CA GLY A 179 12.02 -11.57 6.10
C GLY A 179 10.93 -12.64 6.19
N VAL A 180 9.97 -12.50 7.10
CA VAL A 180 8.83 -13.42 7.22
C VAL A 180 7.84 -13.22 6.08
N LYS A 181 7.24 -14.31 5.60
CA LYS A 181 6.15 -14.31 4.61
C LYS A 181 4.85 -14.69 5.30
N ILE A 182 3.84 -13.87 5.13
CA ILE A 182 2.47 -14.13 5.59
C ILE A 182 1.61 -14.40 4.35
N GLY A 183 1.00 -15.57 4.29
CA GLY A 183 0.14 -15.97 3.18
C GLY A 183 -1.19 -15.20 3.15
N ASP A 184 -1.87 -15.28 2.02
CA ASP A 184 -3.18 -14.64 1.82
C ASP A 184 -4.18 -15.08 2.90
N ASP A 185 -5.13 -14.19 3.25
CA ASP A 185 -6.21 -14.47 4.21
C ASP A 185 -5.73 -14.86 5.62
N ALA A 186 -4.44 -14.69 5.94
CA ALA A 186 -3.93 -15.00 7.26
C ALA A 186 -4.35 -13.93 8.29
N VAL A 187 -4.57 -14.38 9.53
CA VAL A 187 -4.95 -13.51 10.65
C VAL A 187 -3.87 -13.59 11.73
N ILE A 188 -3.24 -12.47 12.00
CA ILE A 188 -2.29 -12.32 13.10
C ILE A 188 -3.02 -11.67 14.27
N GLY A 189 -3.22 -12.41 15.33
CA GLY A 189 -3.96 -11.97 16.51
C GLY A 189 -3.25 -10.86 17.31
N PRO A 190 -3.96 -10.25 18.27
CA PRO A 190 -3.39 -9.21 19.12
C PRO A 190 -2.14 -9.68 19.87
N ASN A 191 -1.11 -8.81 19.92
CA ASN A 191 0.17 -9.06 20.60
C ASN A 191 0.91 -10.33 20.16
N ALA A 192 0.53 -10.93 19.03
CA ALA A 192 1.25 -12.08 18.49
C ALA A 192 2.61 -11.67 17.94
N VAL A 193 3.63 -12.49 18.20
CA VAL A 193 5.00 -12.29 17.69
C VAL A 193 5.30 -13.35 16.64
N VAL A 194 5.43 -12.92 15.38
CA VAL A 194 5.60 -13.80 14.23
C VAL A 194 7.05 -13.79 13.78
N MET A 195 7.75 -14.91 13.96
CA MET A 195 9.16 -15.08 13.66
C MET A 195 9.43 -16.07 12.50
N SER A 196 8.39 -16.73 12.02
CA SER A 196 8.44 -17.70 10.91
C SER A 196 7.31 -17.47 9.93
N ASP A 197 7.43 -18.05 8.74
CA ASP A 197 6.42 -17.93 7.68
C ASP A 197 5.07 -18.49 8.14
N VAL A 198 3.99 -17.80 7.76
CA VAL A 198 2.60 -18.15 8.08
C VAL A 198 1.89 -18.56 6.80
N PRO A 199 1.34 -19.78 6.72
CA PRO A 199 0.58 -20.23 5.56
C PRO A 199 -0.68 -19.39 5.30
N ALA A 200 -1.17 -19.42 4.06
CA ALA A 200 -2.43 -18.78 3.70
C ALA A 200 -3.60 -19.32 4.55
N GLY A 201 -4.51 -18.43 4.95
CA GLY A 201 -5.68 -18.75 5.78
C GLY A 201 -5.38 -19.13 7.23
N ALA A 202 -4.11 -19.18 7.64
CA ALA A 202 -3.74 -19.55 9.01
C ALA A 202 -4.02 -18.40 9.99
N ARG A 203 -4.23 -18.78 11.26
CA ARG A 203 -4.43 -17.83 12.36
C ARG A 203 -3.33 -18.01 13.39
N VAL A 204 -2.67 -16.92 13.76
CA VAL A 204 -1.61 -16.87 14.77
C VAL A 204 -2.10 -16.09 15.97
N PHE A 205 -1.98 -16.65 17.15
CA PHE A 205 -2.37 -15.99 18.40
C PHE A 205 -1.19 -15.96 19.38
N ALA A 206 -1.17 -14.96 20.25
CA ALA A 206 -0.28 -14.96 21.39
C ALA A 206 -0.66 -16.07 22.38
N GLU A 207 0.32 -16.58 23.13
CA GLU A 207 0.04 -17.51 24.21
C GLU A 207 -0.84 -16.86 25.30
N ALA A 208 -1.66 -17.67 25.95
CA ALA A 208 -2.46 -17.22 27.08
C ALA A 208 -1.58 -16.70 28.21
N PRO A 209 -1.98 -15.62 28.90
CA PRO A 209 -1.17 -15.07 29.97
C PRO A 209 -1.06 -16.06 31.15
N ARG A 210 0.15 -16.16 31.69
CA ARG A 210 0.37 -16.94 32.94
C ARG A 210 -0.07 -16.13 34.15
N VAL A 211 -1.10 -16.59 34.84
CA VAL A 211 -1.56 -15.99 36.11
C VAL A 211 -0.76 -16.55 37.28
N ILE A 212 -0.12 -15.68 38.03
CA ILE A 212 0.61 -16.06 39.25
C ILE A 212 -0.10 -15.42 40.43
N HIS A 213 -0.56 -16.26 41.35
CA HIS A 213 -1.11 -15.80 42.63
C HIS A 213 0.04 -15.60 43.61
N LEU A 214 0.33 -14.37 43.93
CA LEU A 214 1.27 -14.04 45.02
C LEU A 214 0.51 -14.05 46.36
N PRO A 215 1.09 -14.65 47.45
CA PRO A 215 0.51 -14.54 48.77
C PRO A 215 0.39 -13.07 49.18
N THR A 216 -0.75 -12.67 49.66
CA THR A 216 -0.88 -11.32 50.26
C THR A 216 -0.03 -11.21 51.49
N ALA A 217 0.43 -9.99 51.83
CA ALA A 217 1.23 -9.76 53.04
C ALA A 217 0.57 -10.32 54.31
N HIS A 218 -0.76 -10.34 54.35
CA HIS A 218 -1.55 -10.90 55.46
C HIS A 218 -1.48 -12.45 55.54
N GLN A 219 -1.33 -13.14 54.42
CA GLN A 219 -1.18 -14.60 54.35
C GLN A 219 0.26 -15.04 54.67
N ALA A 220 1.24 -14.22 54.32
CA ALA A 220 2.64 -14.47 54.66
C ALA A 220 2.91 -14.31 56.17
N ALA A 221 2.21 -13.40 56.87
CA ALA A 221 2.34 -13.18 58.30
C ALA A 221 1.72 -14.30 59.17
N ARG A 222 0.77 -15.09 58.63
CA ARG A 222 0.14 -16.23 59.34
C ARG A 222 0.95 -17.53 59.29
N LYS A 223 2.04 -17.57 58.56
CA LYS A 223 2.93 -18.75 58.45
C LYS A 223 4.21 -18.62 59.27
N LYS A 224 4.35 -17.59 60.11
CA LYS A 224 5.35 -17.46 61.15
C LYS A 224 4.68 -17.70 62.47
#